data_c247371044df86cf0c51779ff9995460
#
_entry.id   c247371044df86cf0c51779ff9995460
#
_cell.length_a   1.000
_cell.length_b   1.000
_cell.length_c   1.000
_cell.angle_alpha   90.00
_cell.angle_beta   90.00
_cell.angle_gamma   90.00
#
_symmetry.space_group_name_H-M   'P 1'
#
loop_
_entity.id
_entity.type
_entity.pdbx_description
1 polymer ?
#
loop_
_entity_poly.entity_id
_entity_poly.type
_entity_poly.pdbx_seq_one_letter_code
_entity_poly.pdbx_strand_id
1 'polypeptide(L)'
;MDEITAESQNMQWYALHVLSGQEEKVQKSLEKRIKTEEMQDLVGKVIIPVEKVTEVRKGKRIEIKRKLYPGYVFLQIQLRDPSGKLIERAWYFVRETPGVIGFADGENPLPMPTEQVMGMLRQFKERTSSAAPKTVFSVGDRVKVGDGPFLNSEGVIEEIDLERGKLRVSVNIFGRSTPVELEYWQVEKAS
;
A
#
# COMPACT_ATOMS: atom_id res chain seq x y z
N MET A 1 13.65 -11.30 2.58
CA MET A 1 13.97 -11.20 4.01
C MET A 1 14.90 -10.03 4.17
N ASP A 2 14.34 -8.89 4.52
CA ASP A 2 15.20 -7.75 4.82
C ASP A 2 15.80 -7.97 6.19
N GLU A 3 17.10 -8.19 6.20
CA GLU A 3 17.88 -8.28 7.41
C GLU A 3 17.66 -7.00 8.23
N ILE A 4 16.96 -7.14 9.33
CA ILE A 4 16.99 -6.17 10.41
C ILE A 4 18.39 -6.30 10.97
N THR A 5 19.32 -5.51 10.46
CA THR A 5 20.68 -5.47 10.98
C THR A 5 20.66 -5.09 12.46
N ALA A 6 21.60 -5.64 13.21
CA ALA A 6 21.71 -5.46 14.66
C ALA A 6 21.77 -3.98 15.11
N GLU A 7 22.07 -3.07 14.20
CA GLU A 7 22.11 -1.62 14.46
C GLU A 7 20.72 -0.98 14.62
N SER A 8 19.66 -1.66 14.20
CA SER A 8 18.29 -1.16 14.35
C SER A 8 17.61 -1.55 15.68
N GLN A 9 18.30 -2.26 16.56
CA GLN A 9 17.69 -2.77 17.79
C GLN A 9 17.22 -1.68 18.77
N ASN A 10 17.79 -0.49 18.70
CA ASN A 10 17.43 0.64 19.55
C ASN A 10 16.48 1.64 18.87
N MET A 11 16.21 1.45 17.59
CA MET A 11 15.30 2.30 16.82
C MET A 11 13.86 1.84 17.03
N GLN A 12 12.99 2.81 17.26
CA GLN A 12 11.55 2.57 17.43
C GLN A 12 10.77 3.34 16.39
N TRP A 13 9.55 2.91 16.13
CA TRP A 13 8.66 3.53 15.17
C TRP A 13 7.84 4.64 15.80
N TYR A 14 7.79 5.78 15.11
CA TYR A 14 6.98 6.94 15.50
C TYR A 14 6.15 7.42 14.33
N ALA A 15 4.93 7.88 14.61
CA ALA A 15 4.10 8.54 13.63
C ALA A 15 4.42 10.04 13.61
N LEU A 16 4.68 10.57 12.43
CA LEU A 16 4.88 11.99 12.20
C LEU A 16 3.64 12.58 11.56
N HIS A 17 3.17 13.70 12.10
CA HIS A 17 2.13 14.51 11.48
C HIS A 17 2.78 15.48 10.49
N VAL A 18 2.36 15.41 9.24
CA VAL A 18 2.88 16.24 8.14
C VAL A 18 1.76 16.98 7.44
N LEU A 19 2.12 18.02 6.70
CA LEU A 19 1.15 18.74 5.89
C LEU A 19 0.52 17.80 4.85
N SER A 20 -0.78 17.82 4.76
CA SER A 20 -1.55 16.98 3.85
C SER A 20 -1.11 17.21 2.39
N GLY A 21 -0.87 16.11 1.68
CA GLY A 21 -0.36 16.15 0.32
C GLY A 21 1.16 16.28 0.20
N GLN A 22 1.89 16.47 1.30
CA GLN A 22 3.35 16.60 1.30
C GLN A 22 4.09 15.38 1.84
N GLU A 23 3.40 14.28 2.08
CA GLU A 23 3.97 13.07 2.68
C GLU A 23 5.16 12.53 1.89
N GLU A 24 5.05 12.44 0.56
CA GLU A 24 6.13 11.97 -0.31
C GLU A 24 7.32 12.94 -0.33
N LYS A 25 7.05 14.23 -0.32
CA LYS A 25 8.07 15.25 -0.25
C LYS A 25 8.84 15.20 1.07
N VAL A 26 8.14 15.00 2.17
CA VAL A 26 8.74 14.81 3.50
C VAL A 26 9.57 13.53 3.53
N GLN A 27 9.07 12.42 3.00
CA GLN A 27 9.82 11.17 2.90
C GLN A 27 11.15 11.36 2.17
N LYS A 28 11.13 11.96 0.99
CA LYS A 28 12.33 12.23 0.20
C LYS A 28 13.30 13.17 0.93
N SER A 29 12.77 14.17 1.60
CA SER A 29 13.57 15.12 2.38
C SER A 29 14.26 14.43 3.55
N LEU A 30 13.53 13.58 4.29
CA LEU A 30 14.10 12.79 5.38
C LEU A 30 15.19 11.83 4.88
N GLU A 31 14.92 11.08 3.83
CA GLU A 31 15.89 10.15 3.24
C GLU A 31 17.16 10.84 2.76
N LYS A 32 17.03 12.02 2.15
CA LYS A 32 18.16 12.82 1.74
C LYS A 32 18.97 13.33 2.94
N ARG A 33 18.30 13.86 3.95
CA ARG A 33 18.95 14.40 5.15
C ARG A 33 19.60 13.32 6.00
N ILE A 34 19.06 12.12 6.05
CA ILE A 34 19.71 10.98 6.71
C ILE A 34 21.11 10.75 6.15
N LYS A 35 21.26 10.86 4.85
CA LYS A 35 22.56 10.71 4.17
C LYS A 35 23.47 11.92 4.33
N THR A 36 22.94 13.12 4.13
CA THR A 36 23.74 14.36 4.15
C THR A 36 24.16 14.79 5.54
N GLU A 37 23.36 14.48 6.57
CA GLU A 37 23.64 14.81 7.96
C GLU A 37 24.20 13.62 8.76
N GLU A 38 24.49 12.53 8.07
CA GLU A 38 25.07 11.30 8.67
C GLU A 38 24.26 10.79 9.87
N MET A 39 22.93 10.69 9.69
CA MET A 39 21.99 10.29 10.73
C MET A 39 21.68 8.78 10.72
N GLN A 40 22.40 7.96 9.97
CA GLN A 40 22.12 6.53 9.80
C GLN A 40 22.19 5.75 11.11
N ASP A 41 22.94 6.24 12.09
CA ASP A 41 23.06 5.68 13.41
C ASP A 41 21.80 5.86 14.28
N LEU A 42 21.04 6.91 14.02
CA LEU A 42 19.83 7.26 14.78
C LEU A 42 18.53 7.08 14.00
N VAL A 43 18.56 7.19 12.68
CA VAL A 43 17.38 7.16 11.83
C VAL A 43 17.45 6.02 10.81
N GLY A 44 16.43 5.20 10.80
CA GLY A 44 16.32 4.06 9.89
C GLY A 44 15.39 4.32 8.71
N LYS A 45 14.31 3.58 8.65
CA LYS A 45 13.36 3.61 7.54
C LYS A 45 12.31 4.70 7.67
N VAL A 46 11.90 5.25 6.54
CA VAL A 46 10.77 6.18 6.41
C VAL A 46 9.72 5.53 5.54
N ILE A 47 8.49 5.41 6.03
CA ILE A 47 7.42 4.70 5.35
C ILE A 47 6.18 5.57 5.26
N ILE A 48 5.60 5.64 4.06
CA ILE A 48 4.26 6.16 3.83
C ILE A 48 3.36 4.97 3.53
N PRO A 49 2.40 4.62 4.40
CA PRO A 49 1.48 3.53 4.12
C PRO A 49 0.51 3.94 3.01
N VAL A 50 0.69 3.39 1.81
CA VAL A 50 -0.16 3.60 0.65
C VAL A 50 -0.73 2.27 0.17
N GLU A 51 -1.95 2.29 -0.29
CA GLU A 51 -2.65 1.16 -0.88
C GLU A 51 -2.78 1.40 -2.39
N LYS A 52 -2.43 0.39 -3.18
CA LYS A 52 -2.74 0.42 -4.62
C LYS A 52 -4.16 -0.08 -4.82
N VAL A 53 -5.02 0.79 -5.31
CA VAL A 53 -6.41 0.46 -5.63
C VAL A 53 -6.59 0.55 -7.13
N THR A 54 -7.21 -0.47 -7.70
CA THR A 54 -7.61 -0.44 -9.11
C THR A 54 -9.00 0.15 -9.20
N GLU A 55 -9.13 1.30 -9.85
CA GLU A 55 -10.42 1.92 -10.17
C GLU A 55 -10.70 1.86 -11.66
N VAL A 56 -11.97 1.72 -12.00
CA VAL A 56 -12.44 1.81 -13.37
C VAL A 56 -13.02 3.20 -13.60
N ARG A 57 -12.36 3.99 -14.41
CA ARG A 57 -12.85 5.31 -14.84
C ARG A 57 -12.99 5.34 -16.35
N LYS A 58 -14.19 5.69 -16.85
CA LYS A 58 -14.49 5.79 -18.28
C LYS A 58 -14.14 4.52 -19.08
N GLY A 59 -14.40 3.34 -18.50
CA GLY A 59 -14.09 2.05 -19.11
C GLY A 59 -12.60 1.67 -19.14
N LYS A 60 -11.72 2.45 -18.49
CA LYS A 60 -10.29 2.18 -18.40
C LYS A 60 -9.91 1.81 -16.96
N ARG A 61 -9.09 0.79 -16.84
CA ARG A 61 -8.48 0.39 -15.57
C ARG A 61 -7.36 1.36 -15.21
N ILE A 62 -7.51 2.04 -14.08
CA ILE A 62 -6.51 2.99 -13.56
C ILE A 62 -6.02 2.47 -12.20
N GLU A 63 -4.71 2.34 -12.04
CA GLU A 63 -4.11 2.10 -10.72
C GLU A 63 -3.97 3.43 -9.98
N ILE A 64 -4.61 3.53 -8.82
CA ILE A 64 -4.54 4.69 -7.95
C ILE A 64 -3.85 4.28 -6.66
N LYS A 65 -2.88 5.08 -6.23
CA LYS A 65 -2.30 4.97 -4.90
C LYS A 65 -3.16 5.74 -3.92
N ARG A 66 -3.76 5.04 -2.96
CA ARG A 66 -4.52 5.63 -1.87
C ARG A 66 -3.67 5.62 -0.61
N LYS A 67 -3.51 6.78 0.02
CA LYS A 67 -2.86 6.86 1.32
C LYS A 67 -3.79 6.31 2.39
N LEU A 68 -3.31 5.35 3.19
CA LEU A 68 -4.10 4.76 4.28
C LEU A 68 -4.28 5.75 5.44
N TYR A 69 -3.26 6.56 5.69
CA TYR A 69 -3.26 7.57 6.74
C TYR A 69 -2.78 8.91 6.17
N PRO A 70 -3.67 9.68 5.51
CA PRO A 70 -3.30 10.99 4.97
C PRO A 70 -2.79 11.92 6.08
N GLY A 71 -1.69 12.62 5.81
CA GLY A 71 -1.06 13.52 6.78
C GLY A 71 -0.13 12.84 7.77
N TYR A 72 0.18 11.55 7.60
CA TYR A 72 1.08 10.80 8.48
C TYR A 72 2.20 10.11 7.71
N VAL A 73 3.38 10.12 8.33
CA VAL A 73 4.56 9.39 7.86
C VAL A 73 5.11 8.58 9.03
N PHE A 74 5.45 7.33 8.81
CA PHE A 74 6.05 6.49 9.84
C PHE A 74 7.57 6.50 9.73
N LEU A 75 8.23 6.81 10.83
CA LEU A 75 9.69 6.94 10.90
C LEU A 75 10.26 6.00 11.96
N GLN A 76 11.28 5.26 11.57
CA GLN A 76 12.08 4.47 12.50
C GLN A 76 13.27 5.31 12.98
N ILE A 77 13.29 5.63 14.27
CA ILE A 77 14.27 6.55 14.84
C ILE A 77 14.54 6.22 16.32
N GLN A 78 15.77 6.42 16.76
CA GLN A 78 16.12 6.38 18.17
C GLN A 78 16.00 7.79 18.76
N LEU A 79 14.91 8.05 19.47
CA LEU A 79 14.66 9.34 20.13
C LEU A 79 15.24 9.44 21.53
N ARG A 80 15.45 8.30 22.16
CA ARG A 80 15.93 8.25 23.55
C ARG A 80 17.13 7.34 23.66
N ASP A 81 18.05 7.72 24.52
CA ASP A 81 19.19 6.88 24.86
C ASP A 81 18.77 5.72 25.80
N PRO A 82 19.66 4.75 26.11
CA PRO A 82 19.35 3.66 27.03
C PRO A 82 18.92 4.10 28.44
N SER A 83 19.28 5.33 28.86
CA SER A 83 18.86 5.90 30.13
C SER A 83 17.47 6.54 30.10
N GLY A 84 16.84 6.60 28.93
CA GLY A 84 15.53 7.24 28.70
C GLY A 84 15.59 8.73 28.44
N LYS A 85 16.78 9.30 28.33
CA LYS A 85 16.96 10.71 28.02
C LYS A 85 16.76 10.98 26.53
N LEU A 86 16.09 12.08 26.22
CA LEU A 86 15.86 12.51 24.84
C LEU A 86 17.17 12.83 24.12
N ILE A 87 17.35 12.28 22.93
CA ILE A 87 18.47 12.61 22.06
C ILE A 87 18.09 13.86 21.25
N GLU A 88 18.62 15.00 21.62
CA GLU A 88 18.28 16.29 21.03
C GLU A 88 18.55 16.31 19.51
N ARG A 89 19.64 15.72 19.06
CA ARG A 89 20.00 15.62 17.65
C ARG A 89 18.91 14.93 16.82
N ALA A 90 18.34 13.84 17.32
CA ALA A 90 17.24 13.13 16.68
C ALA A 90 15.95 13.93 16.69
N TRP A 91 15.64 14.58 17.80
CA TRP A 91 14.46 15.41 17.95
C TRP A 91 14.44 16.59 16.96
N TYR A 92 15.53 17.35 16.93
CA TYR A 92 15.64 18.51 16.02
C TYR A 92 15.69 18.09 14.56
N PHE A 93 16.32 16.97 14.25
CA PHE A 93 16.32 16.42 12.88
C PHE A 93 14.90 16.28 12.33
N VAL A 94 13.99 15.73 13.11
CA VAL A 94 12.58 15.56 12.72
C VAL A 94 11.87 16.92 12.65
N ARG A 95 12.02 17.73 13.70
CA ARG A 95 11.34 19.02 13.82
C ARG A 95 11.74 20.05 12.76
N GLU A 96 12.96 20.01 12.32
CA GLU A 96 13.50 20.92 11.30
C GLU A 96 13.23 20.46 9.86
N THR A 97 12.69 19.26 9.67
CA THR A 97 12.36 18.78 8.32
C THR A 97 11.17 19.57 7.75
N PRO A 98 11.30 20.18 6.56
CA PRO A 98 10.22 20.92 5.94
C PRO A 98 8.98 20.04 5.70
N GLY A 99 7.80 20.54 6.03
CA GLY A 99 6.53 19.83 5.88
C GLY A 99 6.13 19.00 7.09
N VAL A 100 7.02 18.75 8.03
CA VAL A 100 6.71 18.08 9.31
C VAL A 100 6.08 19.09 10.26
N ILE A 101 4.88 18.77 10.76
CA ILE A 101 4.21 19.57 11.79
C ILE A 101 4.76 19.20 13.17
N GLY A 102 5.00 17.90 13.39
CA GLY A 102 5.54 17.37 14.63
C GLY A 102 5.24 15.88 14.75
N PHE A 103 5.52 15.33 15.95
CA PHE A 103 5.09 13.98 16.25
C PHE A 103 3.58 13.94 16.48
N ALA A 104 2.95 12.84 16.07
CA ALA A 104 1.49 12.69 16.20
C ALA A 104 1.03 12.77 17.67
N ASP A 105 1.85 12.31 18.60
CA ASP A 105 1.57 12.32 20.03
C ASP A 105 2.03 13.60 20.76
N GLY A 106 2.49 14.60 20.02
CA GLY A 106 2.93 15.87 20.60
C GLY A 106 4.38 15.89 21.08
N GLU A 107 4.64 16.57 22.20
CA GLU A 107 6.01 16.78 22.70
C GLU A 107 6.63 15.55 23.40
N ASN A 108 5.80 14.62 23.81
CA ASN A 108 6.25 13.36 24.42
C ASN A 108 5.82 12.17 23.58
N PRO A 109 6.42 11.96 22.41
CA PRO A 109 5.99 10.89 21.53
C PRO A 109 6.25 9.52 22.14
N LEU A 110 5.25 8.64 22.05
CA LEU A 110 5.36 7.25 22.44
C LEU A 110 5.67 6.38 21.23
N PRO A 111 6.58 5.43 21.37
CA PRO A 111 6.90 4.53 20.27
C PRO A 111 5.72 3.61 19.95
N MET A 112 5.49 3.38 18.66
CA MET A 112 4.55 2.38 18.20
C MET A 112 5.16 0.99 18.39
N PRO A 113 4.40 0.01 18.87
CA PRO A 113 4.90 -1.36 18.92
C PRO A 113 5.32 -1.86 17.54
N THR A 114 6.48 -2.48 17.45
CA THR A 114 7.01 -3.00 16.17
C THR A 114 6.03 -3.97 15.52
N GLU A 115 5.36 -4.80 16.30
CA GLU A 115 4.35 -5.73 15.79
C GLU A 115 3.16 -5.03 15.13
N GLN A 116 2.74 -3.89 15.67
CA GLN A 116 1.67 -3.07 15.07
C GLN A 116 2.09 -2.54 13.70
N VAL A 117 3.30 -2.00 13.60
CA VAL A 117 3.85 -1.49 12.34
C VAL A 117 4.02 -2.61 11.32
N MET A 118 4.56 -3.76 11.73
CA MET A 118 4.72 -4.92 10.88
C MET A 118 3.38 -5.50 10.43
N GLY A 119 2.36 -5.47 11.30
CA GLY A 119 0.99 -5.86 10.97
C GLY A 119 0.39 -4.96 9.89
N MET A 120 0.56 -3.66 10.02
CA MET A 120 0.12 -2.68 9.02
C MET A 120 0.83 -2.88 7.68
N LEU A 121 2.13 -3.12 7.68
CA LEU A 121 2.91 -3.38 6.46
C LEU A 121 2.53 -4.70 5.79
N ARG A 122 2.21 -5.75 6.55
CA ARG A 122 1.70 -7.03 6.01
C ARG A 122 0.34 -6.86 5.35
N GLN A 123 -0.60 -6.20 6.00
CA GLN A 123 -1.90 -5.88 5.41
C GLN A 123 -1.74 -5.07 4.13
N PHE A 124 -0.79 -4.19 4.11
CA PHE A 124 -0.42 -3.40 2.94
C PHE A 124 0.10 -4.28 1.79
N LYS A 125 1.03 -5.19 2.06
CA LYS A 125 1.54 -6.15 1.06
C LYS A 125 0.44 -7.08 0.54
N GLU A 126 -0.41 -7.58 1.42
CA GLU A 126 -1.54 -8.43 1.05
C GLU A 126 -2.55 -7.70 0.18
N ARG A 127 -2.86 -6.45 0.49
CA ARG A 127 -3.76 -5.62 -0.32
C ARG A 127 -3.15 -5.22 -1.66
N THR A 128 -1.84 -4.97 -1.71
CA THR A 128 -1.13 -4.67 -2.96
C THR A 128 -0.92 -5.89 -3.85
N SER A 129 -0.72 -7.07 -3.27
CA SER A 129 -0.64 -8.32 -4.02
C SER A 129 -2.00 -8.88 -4.41
N SER A 130 -3.07 -8.51 -3.69
CA SER A 130 -4.45 -8.89 -3.99
C SER A 130 -5.19 -7.85 -4.85
N ALA A 131 -4.49 -7.00 -5.58
CA ALA A 131 -5.07 -6.23 -6.68
C ALA A 131 -5.58 -7.14 -7.82
N ALA A 132 -5.23 -8.43 -7.79
CA ALA A 132 -6.03 -9.47 -8.41
C ALA A 132 -7.25 -9.73 -7.52
N PRO A 133 -8.47 -9.78 -8.05
CA PRO A 133 -9.65 -10.09 -7.27
C PRO A 133 -9.43 -11.41 -6.51
N LYS A 134 -9.85 -11.45 -5.24
CA LYS A 134 -9.78 -12.66 -4.40
C LYS A 134 -10.59 -13.83 -4.96
N THR A 135 -11.25 -13.63 -6.06
CA THR A 135 -12.02 -14.63 -6.76
C THR A 135 -11.08 -15.44 -7.62
N VAL A 136 -10.73 -16.63 -7.16
CA VAL A 136 -10.00 -17.58 -8.00
C VAL A 136 -10.98 -18.13 -9.01
N PHE A 137 -10.80 -17.76 -10.27
CA PHE A 137 -11.56 -18.32 -11.37
C PHE A 137 -10.90 -19.61 -11.87
N SER A 138 -11.72 -20.57 -12.24
CA SER A 138 -11.27 -21.81 -12.85
C SER A 138 -11.96 -21.99 -14.19
N VAL A 139 -11.31 -22.71 -15.11
CA VAL A 139 -11.94 -23.09 -16.36
C VAL A 139 -13.18 -23.93 -16.05
N GLY A 140 -14.31 -23.60 -16.69
CA GLY A 140 -15.59 -24.23 -16.42
C GLY A 140 -16.49 -23.52 -15.40
N ASP A 141 -15.97 -22.48 -14.72
CA ASP A 141 -16.77 -21.69 -13.79
C ASP A 141 -17.82 -20.86 -14.54
N ARG A 142 -19.00 -20.80 -13.95
CA ARG A 142 -20.05 -19.85 -14.41
C ARG A 142 -19.78 -18.49 -13.87
N VAL A 143 -19.84 -17.50 -14.74
CA VAL A 143 -19.63 -16.08 -14.39
C VAL A 143 -20.75 -15.23 -14.98
N LYS A 144 -20.99 -14.11 -14.32
CA LYS A 144 -21.89 -13.07 -14.79
C LYS A 144 -21.04 -11.84 -15.15
N VAL A 145 -21.32 -11.26 -16.31
CA VAL A 145 -20.63 -10.05 -16.74
C VAL A 145 -21.19 -8.84 -15.99
N GLY A 146 -20.34 -8.16 -15.25
CA GLY A 146 -20.69 -7.01 -14.43
C GLY A 146 -20.43 -5.65 -15.08
N ASP A 147 -19.75 -5.62 -16.23
CA ASP A 147 -19.43 -4.37 -16.92
C ASP A 147 -19.21 -4.58 -18.43
N GLY A 148 -19.38 -3.54 -19.19
CA GLY A 148 -19.14 -3.50 -20.63
C GLY A 148 -20.34 -3.83 -21.48
N PRO A 149 -20.13 -4.09 -22.81
CA PRO A 149 -21.22 -4.31 -23.76
C PRO A 149 -22.05 -5.57 -23.49
N PHE A 150 -21.54 -6.51 -22.71
CA PHE A 150 -22.20 -7.77 -22.35
C PHE A 150 -22.74 -7.78 -20.94
N LEU A 151 -22.96 -6.61 -20.35
CA LEU A 151 -23.48 -6.45 -19.00
C LEU A 151 -24.71 -7.34 -18.74
N ASN A 152 -24.73 -8.00 -17.57
CA ASN A 152 -25.77 -8.94 -17.14
C ASN A 152 -25.87 -10.26 -17.94
N SER A 153 -24.97 -10.50 -18.87
CA SER A 153 -24.90 -11.79 -19.54
C SER A 153 -24.18 -12.83 -18.68
N GLU A 154 -24.60 -14.06 -18.77
CA GLU A 154 -23.96 -15.19 -18.11
C GLU A 154 -23.13 -15.98 -19.10
N GLY A 155 -22.02 -16.52 -18.63
CA GLY A 155 -21.12 -17.30 -19.46
C GLY A 155 -20.31 -18.31 -18.65
N VAL A 156 -19.53 -19.10 -19.37
CA VAL A 156 -18.62 -20.09 -18.79
C VAL A 156 -17.19 -19.78 -19.21
N ILE A 157 -16.25 -19.85 -18.28
CA ILE A 157 -14.85 -19.59 -18.55
C ILE A 157 -14.25 -20.75 -19.36
N GLU A 158 -13.75 -20.45 -20.54
CA GLU A 158 -13.07 -21.41 -21.41
C GLU A 158 -11.55 -21.39 -21.26
N GLU A 159 -10.98 -20.22 -21.05
CA GLU A 159 -9.54 -20.03 -20.92
C GLU A 159 -9.21 -18.89 -19.95
N ILE A 160 -8.11 -19.03 -19.23
CA ILE A 160 -7.62 -18.02 -18.27
C ILE A 160 -6.20 -17.63 -18.65
N ASP A 161 -5.96 -16.36 -18.90
CA ASP A 161 -4.64 -15.76 -19.10
C ASP A 161 -4.23 -15.00 -17.84
N LEU A 162 -3.45 -15.66 -17.00
CA LEU A 162 -2.99 -15.10 -15.72
C LEU A 162 -2.00 -13.94 -15.91
N GLU A 163 -1.21 -13.99 -16.98
CA GLU A 163 -0.19 -12.97 -17.23
C GLU A 163 -0.81 -11.63 -17.64
N ARG A 164 -1.85 -11.69 -18.45
CA ARG A 164 -2.54 -10.50 -18.95
C ARG A 164 -3.76 -10.09 -18.13
N GLY A 165 -4.15 -10.90 -17.15
CA GLY A 165 -5.34 -10.67 -16.35
C GLY A 165 -6.64 -10.75 -17.14
N LYS A 166 -6.68 -11.61 -18.17
CA LYS A 166 -7.83 -11.77 -19.08
C LYS A 166 -8.44 -13.16 -18.99
N LEU A 167 -9.74 -13.21 -19.22
CA LEU A 167 -10.52 -14.43 -19.31
C LEU A 167 -11.17 -14.53 -20.68
N ARG A 168 -11.15 -15.73 -21.26
CA ARG A 168 -12.01 -16.04 -22.40
C ARG A 168 -13.27 -16.71 -21.84
N VAL A 169 -14.40 -16.06 -22.03
CA VAL A 169 -15.69 -16.48 -21.52
C VAL A 169 -16.62 -16.77 -22.68
N SER A 170 -17.23 -17.94 -22.69
CA SER A 170 -18.29 -18.26 -23.64
C SER A 170 -19.61 -17.71 -23.12
N VAL A 171 -20.06 -16.61 -23.70
CA VAL A 171 -21.28 -15.91 -23.32
C VAL A 171 -22.42 -16.29 -24.27
N ASN A 172 -23.58 -16.56 -23.70
CA ASN A 172 -24.78 -16.83 -24.49
C ASN A 172 -25.39 -15.50 -24.95
N ILE A 173 -25.24 -15.20 -26.24
CA ILE A 173 -25.81 -14.01 -26.87
C ILE A 173 -26.82 -14.46 -27.91
N PHE A 174 -28.10 -14.10 -27.71
CA PHE A 174 -29.21 -14.48 -28.59
C PHE A 174 -29.32 -15.97 -28.89
N GLY A 175 -29.09 -16.82 -27.88
CA GLY A 175 -29.12 -18.27 -28.01
C GLY A 175 -27.88 -18.91 -28.66
N ARG A 176 -26.83 -18.11 -28.91
CA ARG A 176 -25.57 -18.59 -29.46
C ARG A 176 -24.44 -18.39 -28.44
N SER A 177 -23.65 -19.44 -28.27
CA SER A 177 -22.44 -19.37 -27.44
C SER A 177 -21.34 -18.65 -28.20
N THR A 178 -20.95 -17.48 -27.73
CA THR A 178 -19.94 -16.62 -28.36
C THR A 178 -18.76 -16.41 -27.42
N PRO A 179 -17.52 -16.76 -27.83
CA PRO A 179 -16.35 -16.49 -27.00
C PRO A 179 -16.03 -15.01 -27.01
N VAL A 180 -15.94 -14.43 -25.81
CA VAL A 180 -15.55 -13.03 -25.59
C VAL A 180 -14.37 -12.96 -24.64
N GLU A 181 -13.47 -12.01 -24.89
CA GLU A 181 -12.35 -11.75 -23.99
C GLU A 181 -12.74 -10.67 -23.01
N LEU A 182 -12.66 -10.99 -21.71
CA LEU A 182 -13.01 -10.11 -20.60
C LEU A 182 -11.86 -10.04 -19.60
N GLU A 183 -11.76 -8.94 -18.90
CA GLU A 183 -10.84 -8.79 -17.79
C GLU A 183 -11.44 -9.32 -16.48
N TYR A 184 -10.60 -9.73 -15.52
CA TYR A 184 -11.03 -10.30 -14.25
C TYR A 184 -12.05 -9.46 -13.50
N TRP A 185 -11.91 -8.14 -13.57
CA TRP A 185 -12.79 -7.21 -12.87
C TRP A 185 -14.16 -7.05 -13.53
N GLN A 186 -14.32 -7.48 -14.79
CA GLN A 186 -15.56 -7.38 -15.54
C GLN A 186 -16.55 -8.51 -15.25
N VAL A 187 -16.12 -9.55 -14.56
CA VAL A 187 -16.93 -10.73 -14.28
C VAL A 187 -16.98 -11.05 -12.80
N GLU A 188 -18.11 -11.62 -12.38
CA GLU A 188 -18.34 -12.13 -11.04
C GLU A 188 -18.75 -13.59 -11.12
N LYS A 189 -18.43 -14.39 -10.08
CA LYS A 189 -18.92 -15.76 -10.03
C LYS A 189 -20.45 -15.75 -9.95
N ALA A 190 -21.08 -16.46 -10.86
CA ALA A 190 -22.51 -16.72 -10.76
C ALA A 190 -22.78 -17.75 -9.67
N SER A 191 -23.67 -17.42 -8.75
CA SER A 191 -24.08 -18.29 -7.65
C SER A 191 -24.92 -19.45 -8.16
#